data_709ef7ea06552c59ae808cc2b271fc58
#
_entry.id   709ef7ea06552c59ae808cc2b271fc58
#
_cell.length_a   1.000
_cell.length_b   1.000
_cell.length_c   1.000
_cell.angle_alpha   90.00
_cell.angle_beta   90.00
_cell.angle_gamma   90.00
#
_symmetry.space_group_name_H-M   'P 1'
#
loop_
_entity.id
_entity.type
_entity.pdbx_description
1 polymer ?
#
loop_
_entity_poly.entity_id
_entity_poly.type
_entity_poly.pdbx_seq_one_letter_code
_entity_poly.pdbx_strand_id
1 'polypeptide(L)'
;IWRLTQMGESRAAIEQKLQSLTKLSQQELRKILQNAVLTSWDNDKDILLGINENISPPLENPEVIAVMDAEFKKTLGELANLTRTTLEQSQKDLISLLDEVDMRIASGVQSYTAAVNDVLDNYVGKGLMVDYPTGTRRTLEAAVRCCVVTSMNQTAAQVTNQYITQAQTNYVLVSAHLGARTGKDEHSNHAGWQGKAYRLRGSEPGYPNLAEHTGYDIDPKTGQGTVLDPVGLHGYNCRHSHQPWAKGLRNPWEDEHKVDSDENKKVYENTQKQRAMERAIRKTKRRLIEKQQILGSDNIPDEDKKDIQAEYDRLAYRLTEQNGAYNSFCKDNNLTAQYDRNKVADFGYKQQSKATAGAKRYMKGH
;
A
#
# COMPACT_ATOMS: atom_id res chain seq x y z
N ILE A 1 -12.39 -16.41 7.66
CA ILE A 1 -12.50 -17.31 6.50
C ILE A 1 -12.83 -18.73 6.97
N TRP A 2 -11.98 -19.38 7.77
CA TRP A 2 -12.24 -20.76 8.26
C TRP A 2 -13.63 -20.91 8.90
N ARG A 3 -14.02 -19.97 9.78
CA ARG A 3 -15.35 -20.00 10.42
C ARG A 3 -16.50 -19.88 9.40
N LEU A 4 -16.31 -19.06 8.36
CA LEU A 4 -17.29 -18.93 7.28
C LEU A 4 -17.40 -20.20 6.45
N THR A 5 -16.28 -20.85 6.16
CA THR A 5 -16.24 -22.13 5.45
C THR A 5 -16.90 -23.24 6.29
N GLN A 6 -16.66 -23.30 7.61
CA GLN A 6 -17.32 -24.23 8.54
C GLN A 6 -18.84 -23.99 8.65
N MET A 7 -19.28 -22.73 8.45
CA MET A 7 -20.71 -22.39 8.39
C MET A 7 -21.36 -22.71 7.04
N GLY A 8 -20.65 -23.34 6.10
CA GLY A 8 -21.16 -23.71 4.78
C GLY A 8 -21.36 -22.51 3.84
N GLU A 9 -20.71 -21.39 4.10
CA GLU A 9 -20.81 -20.24 3.21
C GLU A 9 -20.16 -20.52 1.85
N SER A 10 -20.80 -20.06 0.77
CA SER A 10 -20.26 -20.20 -0.58
C SER A 10 -18.99 -19.38 -0.75
N ARG A 11 -18.11 -19.79 -1.67
CA ARG A 11 -16.91 -19.05 -2.04
C ARG A 11 -17.24 -17.59 -2.41
N ALA A 12 -18.32 -17.37 -3.16
CA ALA A 12 -18.76 -16.04 -3.56
C ALA A 12 -19.14 -15.16 -2.35
N ALA A 13 -19.83 -15.71 -1.34
CA ALA A 13 -20.16 -14.99 -0.12
C ALA A 13 -18.91 -14.61 0.68
N ILE A 14 -17.91 -15.49 0.75
CA ILE A 14 -16.64 -15.23 1.42
C ILE A 14 -15.85 -14.14 0.68
N GLU A 15 -15.80 -14.19 -0.65
CA GLU A 15 -15.17 -13.18 -1.48
C GLU A 15 -15.84 -11.80 -1.29
N GLN A 16 -17.18 -11.75 -1.24
CA GLN A 16 -17.91 -10.51 -0.98
C GLN A 16 -17.60 -9.95 0.42
N LYS A 17 -17.48 -10.81 1.44
CA LYS A 17 -17.05 -10.37 2.78
C LYS A 17 -15.61 -9.87 2.83
N LEU A 18 -14.70 -10.50 2.09
CA LEU A 18 -13.32 -10.01 1.95
C LEU A 18 -13.27 -8.64 1.26
N GLN A 19 -14.06 -8.44 0.20
CA GLN A 19 -14.20 -7.13 -0.46
C GLN A 19 -14.73 -6.07 0.51
N SER A 20 -15.73 -6.40 1.33
CA SER A 20 -16.26 -5.47 2.33
C SER A 20 -15.25 -5.05 3.40
N LEU A 21 -14.26 -5.89 3.71
CA LEU A 21 -13.17 -5.56 4.65
C LEU A 21 -12.26 -4.45 4.11
N THR A 22 -12.19 -4.27 2.81
CA THR A 22 -11.41 -3.19 2.18
C THR A 22 -12.13 -1.84 2.27
N LYS A 23 -13.44 -1.85 2.54
CA LYS A 23 -14.32 -0.67 2.61
C LYS A 23 -14.26 0.24 1.39
N LEU A 24 -13.81 -0.28 0.25
CA LEU A 24 -13.71 0.47 -0.99
C LEU A 24 -14.83 0.05 -1.94
N SER A 25 -15.81 0.92 -2.15
CA SER A 25 -16.85 0.71 -3.16
C SER A 25 -16.34 1.04 -4.56
N GLN A 26 -17.00 0.51 -5.60
CA GLN A 26 -16.67 0.85 -6.98
C GLN A 26 -16.83 2.36 -7.26
N GLN A 27 -17.80 3.00 -6.63
CA GLN A 27 -18.00 4.45 -6.78
C GLN A 27 -16.87 5.25 -6.15
N GLU A 28 -16.41 4.86 -4.96
CA GLU A 28 -15.25 5.49 -4.31
C GLU A 28 -13.97 5.29 -5.11
N LEU A 29 -13.73 4.08 -5.63
CA LEU A 29 -12.59 3.81 -6.51
C LEU A 29 -12.63 4.70 -7.75
N ARG A 30 -13.79 4.79 -8.43
CA ARG A 30 -13.95 5.65 -9.61
C ARG A 30 -13.66 7.12 -9.28
N LYS A 31 -14.16 7.64 -8.16
CA LYS A 31 -13.85 9.00 -7.69
C LYS A 31 -12.37 9.22 -7.42
N ILE A 32 -11.71 8.24 -6.78
CA ILE A 32 -10.28 8.31 -6.48
C ILE A 32 -9.47 8.42 -7.77
N LEU A 33 -9.74 7.56 -8.77
CA LEU A 33 -9.04 7.58 -10.06
C LEU A 33 -9.34 8.88 -10.83
N GLN A 34 -10.58 9.31 -10.87
CA GLN A 34 -10.98 10.56 -11.51
C GLN A 34 -10.29 11.78 -10.87
N ASN A 35 -10.23 11.85 -9.54
CA ASN A 35 -9.53 12.93 -8.85
C ASN A 35 -8.03 12.94 -9.15
N ALA A 36 -7.40 11.76 -9.27
CA ALA A 36 -5.99 11.68 -9.64
C ALA A 36 -5.74 12.28 -11.05
N VAL A 37 -6.62 12.00 -12.01
CA VAL A 37 -6.55 12.56 -13.35
C VAL A 37 -6.77 14.08 -13.36
N LEU A 38 -7.79 14.57 -12.65
CA LEU A 38 -8.05 16.01 -12.56
C LEU A 38 -6.89 16.78 -11.91
N THR A 39 -6.30 16.20 -10.85
CA THR A 39 -5.12 16.78 -10.20
C THR A 39 -3.92 16.82 -11.16
N SER A 40 -3.69 15.75 -11.93
CA SER A 40 -2.62 15.74 -12.93
C SER A 40 -2.85 16.81 -14.00
N TRP A 41 -4.08 16.90 -14.52
CA TRP A 41 -4.47 17.95 -15.48
C TRP A 41 -4.21 19.34 -14.94
N ASP A 42 -4.64 19.64 -13.72
CA ASP A 42 -4.48 20.97 -13.13
C ASP A 42 -3.01 21.35 -12.96
N ASN A 43 -2.13 20.39 -12.75
CA ASN A 43 -0.68 20.61 -12.66
C ASN A 43 -0.03 20.84 -14.04
N ASP A 44 -0.56 20.21 -15.09
CA ASP A 44 0.12 20.13 -16.39
C ASP A 44 -0.51 21.06 -17.45
N LYS A 45 -1.74 21.57 -17.22
CA LYS A 45 -2.55 22.30 -18.22
C LYS A 45 -1.86 23.52 -18.83
N ASP A 46 -1.12 24.29 -18.03
CA ASP A 46 -0.46 25.50 -18.51
C ASP A 46 0.65 25.17 -19.51
N ILE A 47 1.39 24.10 -19.29
CA ILE A 47 2.41 23.58 -20.22
C ILE A 47 1.74 23.01 -21.47
N LEU A 48 0.67 22.19 -21.28
CA LEU A 48 -0.06 21.57 -22.38
C LEU A 48 -0.68 22.61 -23.30
N LEU A 49 -1.41 23.58 -22.75
CA LEU A 49 -2.05 24.65 -23.52
C LEU A 49 -1.02 25.59 -24.16
N GLY A 50 0.15 25.75 -23.55
CA GLY A 50 1.27 26.47 -24.15
C GLY A 50 1.89 25.76 -25.38
N ILE A 51 1.80 24.43 -25.43
CA ILE A 51 2.26 23.62 -26.57
C ILE A 51 1.17 23.50 -27.64
N ASN A 52 -0.08 23.25 -27.24
CA ASN A 52 -1.23 23.10 -28.11
C ASN A 52 -2.52 23.62 -27.45
N GLU A 53 -2.99 24.78 -27.85
CA GLU A 53 -4.18 25.46 -27.31
C GLU A 53 -5.52 24.71 -27.50
N ASN A 54 -5.55 23.73 -28.43
CA ASN A 54 -6.76 22.96 -28.75
C ASN A 54 -6.93 21.72 -27.90
N ILE A 55 -6.14 21.51 -26.86
CA ILE A 55 -6.26 20.38 -25.94
C ILE A 55 -7.47 20.58 -25.01
N SER A 56 -8.39 19.61 -25.00
CA SER A 56 -9.61 19.64 -24.16
C SER A 56 -9.35 19.08 -22.76
N PRO A 57 -10.07 19.59 -21.73
CA PRO A 57 -10.03 19.03 -20.37
C PRO A 57 -10.39 17.55 -20.30
N PRO A 58 -9.95 16.80 -19.27
CA PRO A 58 -10.11 15.33 -19.19
C PRO A 58 -11.57 14.83 -19.33
N LEU A 59 -12.53 15.55 -18.75
CA LEU A 59 -13.94 15.12 -18.78
C LEU A 59 -14.67 15.51 -20.07
N GLU A 60 -14.04 16.30 -20.92
CA GLU A 60 -14.54 16.73 -22.23
C GLU A 60 -13.80 16.04 -23.38
N ASN A 61 -12.76 15.25 -23.07
CA ASN A 61 -11.93 14.55 -24.04
C ASN A 61 -12.33 13.06 -24.12
N PRO A 62 -12.96 12.58 -25.23
CA PRO A 62 -13.44 11.21 -25.34
C PRO A 62 -12.35 10.16 -25.24
N GLU A 63 -11.14 10.43 -25.73
CA GLU A 63 -10.00 9.50 -25.67
C GLU A 63 -9.55 9.33 -24.21
N VAL A 64 -9.46 10.43 -23.46
CA VAL A 64 -9.11 10.42 -22.04
C VAL A 64 -10.17 9.69 -21.21
N ILE A 65 -11.46 9.90 -21.49
CA ILE A 65 -12.57 9.20 -20.83
C ILE A 65 -12.46 7.68 -21.07
N ALA A 66 -12.17 7.27 -22.30
CA ALA A 66 -11.98 5.86 -22.63
C ALA A 66 -10.81 5.22 -21.87
N VAL A 67 -9.69 5.94 -21.75
CA VAL A 67 -8.52 5.51 -20.96
C VAL A 67 -8.89 5.37 -19.49
N MET A 68 -9.58 6.34 -18.90
CA MET A 68 -10.03 6.29 -17.50
C MET A 68 -10.93 5.08 -17.23
N ASP A 69 -11.85 4.77 -18.15
CA ASP A 69 -12.73 3.59 -18.02
C ASP A 69 -11.97 2.27 -18.16
N ALA A 70 -10.96 2.20 -19.02
CA ALA A 70 -10.10 1.03 -19.14
C ALA A 70 -9.27 0.79 -17.87
N GLU A 71 -8.64 1.82 -17.32
CA GLU A 71 -7.86 1.74 -16.09
C GLU A 71 -8.75 1.41 -14.86
N PHE A 72 -9.98 1.92 -14.82
CA PHE A 72 -10.95 1.54 -13.80
C PHE A 72 -11.28 0.04 -13.84
N LYS A 73 -11.56 -0.50 -15.01
CA LYS A 73 -11.84 -1.94 -15.20
C LYS A 73 -10.63 -2.80 -14.83
N LYS A 74 -9.43 -2.40 -15.22
CA LYS A 74 -8.16 -3.06 -14.86
C LYS A 74 -7.99 -3.11 -13.34
N THR A 75 -8.18 -1.98 -12.65
CA THR A 75 -8.04 -1.88 -11.19
C THR A 75 -9.05 -2.77 -10.47
N LEU A 76 -10.29 -2.84 -10.94
CA LEU A 76 -11.30 -3.77 -10.39
C LEU A 76 -10.86 -5.24 -10.54
N GLY A 77 -10.30 -5.61 -11.69
CA GLY A 77 -9.76 -6.95 -11.93
C GLY A 77 -8.61 -7.29 -10.98
N GLU A 78 -7.69 -6.36 -10.76
CA GLU A 78 -6.58 -6.53 -9.81
C GLU A 78 -7.08 -6.71 -8.36
N LEU A 79 -8.04 -5.92 -7.92
CA LEU A 79 -8.64 -6.06 -6.60
C LEU A 79 -9.37 -7.40 -6.42
N ALA A 80 -10.09 -7.85 -7.45
CA ALA A 80 -10.75 -9.18 -7.44
C ALA A 80 -9.71 -10.32 -7.35
N ASN A 81 -8.60 -10.21 -8.07
CA ASN A 81 -7.50 -11.17 -7.98
C ASN A 81 -6.85 -11.21 -6.59
N LEU A 82 -6.63 -10.07 -5.95
CA LEU A 82 -6.13 -10.02 -4.58
C LEU A 82 -7.06 -10.75 -3.61
N THR A 83 -8.36 -10.54 -3.73
CA THR A 83 -9.38 -11.21 -2.90
C THR A 83 -9.34 -12.72 -3.08
N ARG A 84 -9.28 -13.21 -4.32
CA ARG A 84 -9.20 -14.64 -4.64
C ARG A 84 -7.92 -15.28 -4.11
N THR A 85 -6.77 -14.65 -4.35
CA THR A 85 -5.46 -15.13 -3.87
C THR A 85 -5.42 -15.21 -2.34
N THR A 86 -5.99 -14.21 -1.65
CA THR A 86 -6.10 -14.22 -0.19
C THR A 86 -6.95 -15.39 0.31
N LEU A 87 -8.06 -15.70 -0.35
CA LEU A 87 -8.92 -16.83 0.02
C LEU A 87 -8.16 -18.15 -0.11
N GLU A 88 -7.51 -18.39 -1.24
CA GLU A 88 -6.74 -19.61 -1.50
C GLU A 88 -5.57 -19.77 -0.51
N GLN A 89 -4.83 -18.69 -0.25
CA GLN A 89 -3.72 -18.70 0.69
C GLN A 89 -4.19 -18.94 2.13
N SER A 90 -5.31 -18.35 2.55
CA SER A 90 -5.87 -18.57 3.89
C SER A 90 -6.26 -20.02 4.15
N GLN A 91 -6.70 -20.75 3.13
CA GLN A 91 -6.98 -22.20 3.25
C GLN A 91 -5.68 -22.98 3.45
N LYS A 92 -4.63 -22.69 2.67
CA LYS A 92 -3.31 -23.35 2.83
C LYS A 92 -2.69 -23.05 4.20
N ASP A 93 -2.75 -21.78 4.63
CA ASP A 93 -2.22 -21.35 5.93
C ASP A 93 -2.95 -22.05 7.08
N LEU A 94 -4.28 -22.30 6.97
CA LEU A 94 -5.04 -23.04 7.97
C LEU A 94 -4.59 -24.49 8.08
N ILE A 95 -4.41 -25.18 6.95
CA ILE A 95 -3.93 -26.57 6.94
C ILE A 95 -2.56 -26.65 7.61
N SER A 96 -1.61 -25.80 7.20
CA SER A 96 -0.27 -25.74 7.80
C SER A 96 -0.29 -25.44 9.31
N LEU A 97 -1.26 -24.63 9.75
CA LEU A 97 -1.45 -24.29 11.15
C LEU A 97 -1.93 -25.51 11.96
N LEU A 98 -2.88 -26.27 11.42
CA LEU A 98 -3.36 -27.48 12.07
C LEU A 98 -2.26 -28.53 12.15
N ASP A 99 -1.49 -28.73 11.06
CA ASP A 99 -0.34 -29.62 11.04
C ASP A 99 0.73 -29.20 12.07
N GLU A 100 0.98 -27.91 12.24
CA GLU A 100 1.92 -27.40 13.24
C GLU A 100 1.44 -27.65 14.68
N VAL A 101 0.16 -27.49 14.97
CA VAL A 101 -0.43 -27.79 16.28
C VAL A 101 -0.31 -29.29 16.57
N ASP A 102 -0.69 -30.13 15.62
CA ASP A 102 -0.62 -31.60 15.78
C ASP A 102 0.81 -32.08 16.03
N MET A 103 1.80 -31.53 15.30
CA MET A 103 3.21 -31.86 15.49
C MET A 103 3.71 -31.45 16.88
N ARG A 104 3.36 -30.28 17.38
CA ARG A 104 3.74 -29.79 18.71
C ARG A 104 3.15 -30.63 19.83
N ILE A 105 1.90 -31.08 19.68
CA ILE A 105 1.23 -31.96 20.64
C ILE A 105 1.87 -33.35 20.60
N ALA A 106 2.04 -33.95 19.41
CA ALA A 106 2.62 -35.27 19.22
C ALA A 106 4.07 -35.37 19.74
N SER A 107 4.84 -34.28 19.67
CA SER A 107 6.20 -34.23 20.20
C SER A 107 6.28 -34.11 21.73
N GLY A 108 5.15 -33.88 22.43
CA GLY A 108 5.09 -33.70 23.87
C GLY A 108 5.78 -32.42 24.39
N VAL A 109 6.16 -31.50 23.50
CA VAL A 109 6.89 -30.27 23.88
C VAL A 109 5.97 -29.26 24.57
N GLN A 110 4.69 -29.26 24.20
CA GLN A 110 3.70 -28.29 24.72
C GLN A 110 2.38 -28.98 25.03
N SER A 111 1.63 -28.44 26.00
CA SER A 111 0.24 -28.81 26.20
C SER A 111 -0.60 -28.37 25.00
N TYR A 112 -1.75 -29.01 24.80
CA TYR A 112 -2.71 -28.67 23.73
C TYR A 112 -3.04 -27.16 23.72
N THR A 113 -3.42 -26.61 24.87
CA THR A 113 -3.79 -25.19 25.00
C THR A 113 -2.61 -24.27 24.68
N ALA A 114 -1.42 -24.57 25.13
CA ALA A 114 -0.22 -23.77 24.84
C ALA A 114 0.13 -23.83 23.34
N ALA A 115 0.13 -25.01 22.72
CA ALA A 115 0.42 -25.18 21.31
C ALA A 115 -0.60 -24.40 20.43
N VAL A 116 -1.89 -24.50 20.73
CA VAL A 116 -2.95 -23.79 20.02
C VAL A 116 -2.80 -22.28 20.18
N ASN A 117 -2.58 -21.78 21.39
CA ASN A 117 -2.42 -20.34 21.64
C ASN A 117 -1.20 -19.75 20.92
N ASP A 118 -0.04 -20.40 20.98
CA ASP A 118 1.16 -19.92 20.31
C ASP A 118 1.02 -19.86 18.80
N VAL A 119 0.41 -20.90 18.21
CA VAL A 119 0.22 -20.98 16.77
C VAL A 119 -0.82 -19.96 16.32
N LEU A 120 -1.93 -19.80 17.05
CA LEU A 120 -2.94 -18.77 16.75
C LEU A 120 -2.40 -17.37 16.87
N ASP A 121 -1.65 -17.06 17.92
CA ASP A 121 -1.02 -15.74 18.12
C ASP A 121 -0.12 -15.35 16.96
N ASN A 122 0.68 -16.32 16.47
CA ASN A 122 1.55 -16.09 15.32
C ASN A 122 0.75 -15.86 14.05
N TYR A 123 -0.28 -16.65 13.80
CA TYR A 123 -1.12 -16.56 12.60
C TYR A 123 -1.94 -15.26 12.58
N VAL A 124 -2.68 -14.98 13.64
CA VAL A 124 -3.50 -13.76 13.75
C VAL A 124 -2.65 -12.49 13.70
N GLY A 125 -1.48 -12.52 14.34
CA GLY A 125 -0.54 -11.40 14.30
C GLY A 125 -0.06 -11.05 12.88
N LYS A 126 0.08 -12.05 11.99
CA LYS A 126 0.45 -11.84 10.57
C LYS A 126 -0.71 -11.17 9.79
N GLY A 127 -1.95 -11.50 10.09
CA GLY A 127 -3.15 -11.07 9.34
C GLY A 127 -3.34 -11.89 8.06
N LEU A 128 -4.39 -11.58 7.30
CA LEU A 128 -4.62 -12.19 6.00
C LEU A 128 -3.49 -11.84 5.04
N MET A 129 -2.86 -12.83 4.42
CA MET A 129 -1.70 -12.67 3.56
C MET A 129 -2.06 -12.86 2.08
N VAL A 130 -1.38 -12.11 1.25
CA VAL A 130 -1.34 -12.25 -0.22
C VAL A 130 0.06 -12.66 -0.59
N ASP A 131 0.19 -13.80 -1.26
CA ASP A 131 1.45 -14.27 -1.80
C ASP A 131 1.56 -13.90 -3.28
N TYR A 132 2.65 -13.26 -3.62
CA TYR A 132 2.95 -12.88 -5.01
C TYR A 132 3.88 -13.93 -5.65
N PRO A 133 3.78 -14.16 -6.97
CA PRO A 133 4.67 -15.10 -7.67
C PRO A 133 6.16 -14.81 -7.48
N THR A 134 6.51 -13.57 -7.16
CA THR A 134 7.88 -13.13 -6.86
C THR A 134 8.39 -13.58 -5.48
N GLY A 135 7.60 -14.34 -4.70
CA GLY A 135 7.90 -14.71 -3.32
C GLY A 135 7.63 -13.60 -2.29
N THR A 136 7.18 -12.43 -2.74
CA THR A 136 6.81 -11.34 -1.83
C THR A 136 5.49 -11.66 -1.13
N ARG A 137 5.45 -11.51 0.20
CA ARG A 137 4.23 -11.65 1.02
C ARG A 137 3.81 -10.30 1.57
N ARG A 138 2.51 -9.98 1.48
CA ARG A 138 1.93 -8.75 2.04
C ARG A 138 0.62 -9.05 2.75
N THR A 139 0.29 -8.27 3.78
CA THR A 139 -1.08 -8.35 4.34
C THR A 139 -2.08 -7.84 3.30
N LEU A 140 -3.31 -8.36 3.34
CA LEU A 140 -4.38 -7.96 2.42
C LEU A 140 -4.56 -6.43 2.40
N GLU A 141 -4.57 -5.77 3.57
CA GLU A 141 -4.73 -4.32 3.64
C GLU A 141 -3.56 -3.56 3.00
N ALA A 142 -2.33 -4.10 3.11
CA ALA A 142 -1.16 -3.52 2.47
C ALA A 142 -1.16 -3.77 0.95
N ALA A 143 -1.65 -4.93 0.50
CA ALA A 143 -1.78 -5.28 -0.91
C ALA A 143 -2.84 -4.41 -1.60
N VAL A 144 -4.03 -4.26 -1.00
CA VAL A 144 -5.10 -3.40 -1.51
C VAL A 144 -4.64 -1.94 -1.59
N ARG A 145 -4.00 -1.42 -0.53
CA ARG A 145 -3.46 -0.05 -0.57
C ARG A 145 -2.42 0.12 -1.67
N CYS A 146 -1.52 -0.85 -1.85
CA CYS A 146 -0.53 -0.83 -2.92
C CYS A 146 -1.20 -0.82 -4.28
N CYS A 147 -2.20 -1.66 -4.51
CA CYS A 147 -2.98 -1.72 -5.74
C CYS A 147 -3.63 -0.36 -6.04
N VAL A 148 -4.42 0.19 -5.11
CA VAL A 148 -5.12 1.47 -5.32
C VAL A 148 -4.16 2.63 -5.58
N VAL A 149 -3.10 2.78 -4.78
CA VAL A 149 -2.11 3.88 -4.96
C VAL A 149 -1.36 3.74 -6.29
N THR A 150 -1.00 2.51 -6.68
CA THR A 150 -0.34 2.25 -7.95
C THR A 150 -1.28 2.54 -9.12
N SER A 151 -2.55 2.10 -9.03
CA SER A 151 -3.55 2.37 -10.06
C SER A 151 -3.86 3.87 -10.22
N MET A 152 -3.94 4.62 -9.12
CA MET A 152 -4.09 6.09 -9.18
C MET A 152 -2.94 6.73 -9.97
N ASN A 153 -1.71 6.35 -9.66
CA ASN A 153 -0.52 6.89 -10.33
C ASN A 153 -0.49 6.47 -11.82
N GLN A 154 -0.81 5.20 -12.12
CA GLN A 154 -0.86 4.71 -13.50
C GLN A 154 -1.98 5.34 -14.31
N THR A 155 -3.17 5.52 -13.73
CA THR A 155 -4.29 6.18 -14.43
C THR A 155 -3.93 7.62 -14.79
N ALA A 156 -3.38 8.39 -13.85
CA ALA A 156 -2.90 9.75 -14.12
C ALA A 156 -1.83 9.75 -15.22
N ALA A 157 -0.86 8.82 -15.14
CA ALA A 157 0.20 8.68 -16.14
C ALA A 157 -0.34 8.37 -17.54
N GLN A 158 -1.29 7.44 -17.67
CA GLN A 158 -1.90 7.09 -18.96
C GLN A 158 -2.64 8.28 -19.58
N VAL A 159 -3.32 9.08 -18.76
CA VAL A 159 -3.98 10.31 -19.24
C VAL A 159 -2.94 11.35 -19.68
N THR A 160 -1.90 11.58 -18.88
CA THR A 160 -0.78 12.48 -19.26
C THR A 160 -0.14 12.03 -20.57
N ASN A 161 0.01 10.71 -20.81
CA ASN A 161 0.55 10.19 -22.06
C ASN A 161 -0.33 10.53 -23.28
N GLN A 162 -1.66 10.49 -23.15
CA GLN A 162 -2.56 10.93 -24.22
C GLN A 162 -2.33 12.41 -24.58
N TYR A 163 -2.17 13.25 -23.57
CA TYR A 163 -1.88 14.66 -23.79
C TYR A 163 -0.48 14.90 -24.40
N ILE A 164 0.53 14.12 -24.02
CA ILE A 164 1.87 14.15 -24.64
C ILE A 164 1.76 13.84 -26.13
N THR A 165 0.96 12.84 -26.49
CA THR A 165 0.72 12.45 -27.88
C THR A 165 -0.02 13.55 -28.66
N GLN A 166 -1.07 14.13 -28.09
CA GLN A 166 -1.81 15.25 -28.70
C GLN A 166 -0.95 16.52 -28.84
N ALA A 167 -0.04 16.75 -27.90
CA ALA A 167 0.94 17.84 -27.96
C ALA A 167 2.12 17.57 -28.92
N GLN A 168 2.25 16.34 -29.43
CA GLN A 168 3.31 15.90 -30.32
C GLN A 168 4.73 16.15 -29.79
N THR A 169 4.92 16.16 -28.48
CA THR A 169 6.23 16.32 -27.86
C THR A 169 6.95 14.98 -27.71
N ASN A 170 8.28 14.98 -27.89
CA ASN A 170 9.14 13.83 -27.63
C ASN A 170 9.88 13.91 -26.29
N TYR A 171 9.50 14.88 -25.44
CA TYR A 171 10.16 15.13 -24.17
C TYR A 171 9.16 15.07 -23.03
N VAL A 172 9.63 14.57 -21.90
CA VAL A 172 8.89 14.55 -20.62
C VAL A 172 9.81 14.99 -19.49
N LEU A 173 9.26 15.65 -18.47
CA LEU A 173 9.94 15.94 -17.22
C LEU A 173 9.37 15.05 -16.13
N VAL A 174 10.23 14.31 -15.44
CA VAL A 174 9.84 13.48 -14.30
C VAL A 174 9.93 14.31 -13.02
N SER A 175 8.88 14.25 -12.18
CA SER A 175 8.83 14.97 -10.92
C SER A 175 9.90 14.48 -9.92
N ALA A 176 10.21 15.32 -8.91
CA ALA A 176 11.08 14.94 -7.81
C ALA A 176 10.39 15.18 -6.46
N HIS A 177 10.78 14.41 -5.45
CA HIS A 177 10.35 14.60 -4.07
C HIS A 177 11.34 13.99 -3.07
N LEU A 178 11.35 14.51 -1.84
CA LEU A 178 12.11 13.92 -0.74
C LEU A 178 11.55 12.55 -0.34
N GLY A 179 12.45 11.63 0.03
CA GLY A 179 12.12 10.27 0.39
C GLY A 179 11.87 9.36 -0.82
N ALA A 180 12.38 9.74 -2.01
CA ALA A 180 12.44 8.87 -3.18
C ALA A 180 13.28 7.63 -2.89
N ARG A 181 12.84 6.49 -3.42
CA ARG A 181 13.49 5.18 -3.22
C ARG A 181 14.94 5.23 -3.69
N THR A 182 15.85 4.65 -2.89
CA THR A 182 17.22 4.36 -3.29
C THR A 182 17.33 2.85 -3.53
N GLY A 183 17.47 2.45 -4.79
CA GLY A 183 17.61 1.05 -5.21
C GLY A 183 19.03 0.70 -5.60
N LYS A 184 19.30 -0.58 -5.84
CA LYS A 184 20.60 -1.09 -6.26
C LYS A 184 20.81 -1.00 -7.78
N ASP A 185 19.73 -1.18 -8.53
CA ASP A 185 19.69 -1.06 -9.99
C ASP A 185 19.11 0.30 -10.40
N GLU A 186 19.26 0.65 -11.67
CA GLU A 186 18.91 1.96 -12.19
C GLU A 186 17.42 2.26 -12.04
N HIS A 187 16.55 1.34 -12.45
CA HIS A 187 15.09 1.55 -12.40
C HIS A 187 14.56 1.66 -10.97
N SER A 188 15.08 0.86 -10.05
CA SER A 188 14.66 0.90 -8.64
C SER A 188 15.24 2.09 -7.87
N ASN A 189 16.25 2.79 -8.43
CA ASN A 189 16.87 3.96 -7.82
C ASN A 189 16.18 5.27 -8.24
N HIS A 190 14.98 5.49 -7.70
CA HIS A 190 14.19 6.69 -8.03
C HIS A 190 14.92 8.00 -7.73
N ALA A 191 15.76 8.02 -6.68
CA ALA A 191 16.59 9.19 -6.36
C ALA A 191 17.59 9.54 -7.47
N GLY A 192 18.00 8.56 -8.28
CA GLY A 192 18.96 8.75 -9.37
C GLY A 192 18.36 9.37 -10.62
N TRP A 193 17.10 9.11 -10.92
CA TRP A 193 16.45 9.55 -12.15
C TRP A 193 15.34 10.60 -11.96
N GLN A 194 14.89 10.89 -10.74
CA GLN A 194 13.90 11.93 -10.49
C GLN A 194 14.38 13.33 -10.87
N GLY A 195 13.47 14.24 -11.17
CA GLY A 195 13.74 15.66 -11.43
C GLY A 195 14.45 15.93 -12.75
N LYS A 196 14.51 14.96 -13.65
CA LYS A 196 15.20 15.08 -14.95
C LYS A 196 14.22 15.05 -16.11
N ALA A 197 14.59 15.74 -17.20
CA ALA A 197 13.89 15.66 -18.46
C ALA A 197 14.45 14.50 -19.30
N TYR A 198 13.55 13.82 -20.01
CA TYR A 198 13.83 12.62 -20.80
C TYR A 198 13.25 12.72 -22.19
N ARG A 199 13.83 11.95 -23.13
CA ARG A 199 13.23 11.68 -24.44
C ARG A 199 12.43 10.38 -24.42
N LEU A 200 11.33 10.37 -25.17
CA LEU A 200 10.52 9.15 -25.37
C LEU A 200 11.21 8.18 -26.33
N ARG A 201 11.91 8.70 -27.34
CA ARG A 201 12.64 7.89 -28.33
C ARG A 201 14.03 8.45 -28.54
N GLY A 202 15.04 7.55 -28.50
CA GLY A 202 16.44 7.91 -28.58
C GLY A 202 16.93 8.70 -27.38
N SER A 203 18.15 9.22 -27.47
CA SER A 203 18.77 10.06 -26.46
C SER A 203 19.56 11.19 -27.10
N GLU A 204 19.79 12.27 -26.38
CA GLU A 204 20.71 13.36 -26.75
C GLU A 204 21.35 13.97 -25.50
N PRO A 205 22.43 14.78 -25.61
CA PRO A 205 23.05 15.40 -24.47
C PRO A 205 22.04 16.19 -23.62
N GLY A 206 21.95 15.87 -22.32
CA GLY A 206 21.01 16.47 -21.36
C GLY A 206 19.60 15.85 -21.36
N TYR A 207 19.27 14.98 -22.31
CA TYR A 207 17.96 14.35 -22.42
C TYR A 207 18.08 12.84 -22.71
N PRO A 208 18.37 12.02 -21.70
CA PRO A 208 18.48 10.57 -21.85
C PRO A 208 17.15 9.91 -22.22
N ASN A 209 17.18 8.63 -22.55
CA ASN A 209 15.96 7.86 -22.88
C ASN A 209 15.16 7.55 -21.62
N LEU A 210 13.84 7.78 -21.64
CA LEU A 210 12.96 7.54 -20.50
C LEU A 210 12.93 6.06 -20.10
N ALA A 211 12.70 5.17 -21.07
CA ALA A 211 12.52 3.74 -20.81
C ALA A 211 13.78 3.09 -20.23
N GLU A 212 14.95 3.44 -20.78
CA GLU A 212 16.25 2.90 -20.36
C GLU A 212 16.57 3.26 -18.90
N HIS A 213 16.26 4.48 -18.47
CA HIS A 213 16.63 4.96 -17.15
C HIS A 213 15.56 4.74 -16.08
N THR A 214 14.28 4.69 -16.45
CA THR A 214 13.18 4.66 -15.48
C THR A 214 12.36 3.37 -15.46
N GLY A 215 12.54 2.52 -16.49
CA GLY A 215 11.73 1.31 -16.66
C GLY A 215 10.27 1.61 -17.03
N TYR A 216 9.98 2.77 -17.62
CA TYR A 216 8.66 3.15 -18.12
C TYR A 216 8.76 3.65 -19.57
N ASP A 217 8.03 3.00 -20.47
CA ASP A 217 7.96 3.38 -21.88
C ASP A 217 6.62 4.04 -22.22
N ILE A 218 6.65 5.01 -23.13
CA ILE A 218 5.49 5.67 -23.72
C ILE A 218 5.57 5.55 -25.22
N ASP A 219 4.54 4.98 -25.85
CA ASP A 219 4.41 5.01 -27.29
C ASP A 219 3.92 6.40 -27.75
N PRO A 220 4.74 7.20 -28.43
CA PRO A 220 4.37 8.56 -28.82
C PRO A 220 3.27 8.62 -29.88
N LYS A 221 2.90 7.50 -30.53
CA LYS A 221 1.84 7.44 -31.54
C LYS A 221 0.48 7.15 -30.92
N THR A 222 0.44 6.30 -29.90
CA THR A 222 -0.81 5.84 -29.29
C THR A 222 -1.04 6.43 -27.91
N GLY A 223 -0.01 7.01 -27.28
CA GLY A 223 -0.06 7.45 -25.90
C GLY A 223 -0.10 6.30 -24.89
N GLN A 224 0.10 5.04 -25.33
CA GLN A 224 0.11 3.92 -24.40
C GLN A 224 1.39 3.90 -23.58
N GLY A 225 1.27 3.97 -22.28
CA GLY A 225 2.36 3.76 -21.34
C GLY A 225 2.49 2.31 -20.93
N THR A 226 3.72 1.83 -20.81
CA THR A 226 4.04 0.47 -20.38
C THR A 226 5.05 0.49 -19.25
N VAL A 227 4.69 -0.11 -18.10
CA VAL A 227 5.62 -0.33 -16.99
C VAL A 227 6.48 -1.54 -17.35
N LEU A 228 7.72 -1.31 -17.78
CA LEU A 228 8.68 -2.35 -18.15
C LEU A 228 9.29 -3.00 -16.91
N ASP A 229 9.47 -2.21 -15.85
CA ASP A 229 9.97 -2.69 -14.58
C ASP A 229 8.98 -2.31 -13.46
N PRO A 230 8.42 -3.30 -12.71
CA PRO A 230 7.44 -3.05 -11.67
C PRO A 230 7.99 -2.26 -10.46
N VAL A 231 9.31 -2.05 -10.35
CA VAL A 231 9.93 -1.20 -9.33
C VAL A 231 10.42 0.15 -9.88
N GLY A 232 10.22 0.43 -11.15
CA GLY A 232 10.56 1.68 -11.83
C GLY A 232 9.49 2.77 -11.70
N LEU A 233 9.52 3.72 -12.64
CA LEU A 233 8.53 4.80 -12.75
C LEU A 233 7.12 4.22 -12.98
N HIS A 234 6.13 4.74 -12.27
CA HIS A 234 4.74 4.23 -12.24
C HIS A 234 4.58 2.77 -11.81
N GLY A 235 5.64 2.13 -11.35
CA GLY A 235 5.60 0.81 -10.73
C GLY A 235 5.05 0.83 -9.29
N TYR A 236 5.21 -0.27 -8.55
CA TYR A 236 4.65 -0.44 -7.21
C TYR A 236 5.09 0.65 -6.22
N ASN A 237 4.11 1.37 -5.67
CA ASN A 237 4.29 2.47 -4.72
C ASN A 237 5.20 3.60 -5.24
N CYS A 238 5.37 3.74 -6.55
CA CYS A 238 5.97 4.93 -7.12
C CYS A 238 5.08 6.15 -6.80
N ARG A 239 5.70 7.28 -6.46
CA ARG A 239 5.00 8.55 -6.19
C ARG A 239 5.32 9.62 -7.23
N HIS A 240 6.24 9.30 -8.16
CA HIS A 240 6.61 10.22 -9.21
C HIS A 240 5.51 10.30 -10.25
N SER A 241 5.29 11.50 -10.75
CA SER A 241 4.57 11.78 -11.99
C SER A 241 5.56 12.16 -13.08
N HIS A 242 5.09 12.24 -14.30
CA HIS A 242 5.79 12.90 -15.39
C HIS A 242 4.82 13.89 -16.05
N GLN A 243 5.37 14.86 -16.75
CA GLN A 243 4.60 15.88 -17.43
C GLN A 243 5.16 16.12 -18.83
N PRO A 244 4.34 16.62 -19.79
CA PRO A 244 4.84 17.07 -21.07
C PRO A 244 5.98 18.07 -20.89
N TRP A 245 6.96 18.01 -21.79
CA TRP A 245 8.12 18.88 -21.71
C TRP A 245 8.54 19.35 -23.11
N ALA A 246 9.16 20.50 -23.19
CA ALA A 246 9.78 20.98 -24.41
C ALA A 246 11.22 21.39 -24.12
N LYS A 247 12.09 21.16 -25.11
CA LYS A 247 13.52 21.51 -25.01
C LYS A 247 13.69 23.01 -24.77
N GLY A 248 14.50 23.35 -23.75
CA GLY A 248 14.79 24.74 -23.38
C GLY A 248 13.85 25.34 -22.34
N LEU A 249 12.84 24.61 -21.91
CA LEU A 249 12.05 25.02 -20.73
C LEU A 249 12.91 24.92 -19.46
N ARG A 250 12.68 25.83 -18.52
CA ARG A 250 13.35 25.81 -17.20
C ARG A 250 12.88 24.60 -16.39
N ASN A 251 13.80 23.77 -15.96
CA ASN A 251 13.51 22.66 -15.08
C ASN A 251 13.48 23.11 -13.61
N PRO A 252 12.31 23.11 -12.93
CA PRO A 252 12.22 23.58 -11.55
C PRO A 252 13.01 22.71 -10.55
N TRP A 253 13.31 21.46 -10.92
CA TRP A 253 14.02 20.51 -10.05
C TRP A 253 15.54 20.63 -10.12
N GLU A 254 16.09 21.37 -11.07
CA GLU A 254 17.54 21.65 -11.16
C GLU A 254 17.96 22.79 -10.24
N ASP A 255 17.08 23.76 -10.00
CA ASP A 255 17.37 24.99 -9.28
C ASP A 255 16.64 25.08 -7.93
N GLU A 256 15.39 25.59 -7.94
CA GLU A 256 14.65 26.01 -6.75
C GLU A 256 14.16 24.83 -5.90
N HIS A 257 13.89 23.69 -6.54
CA HIS A 257 13.34 22.51 -5.90
C HIS A 257 14.29 21.30 -5.98
N LYS A 258 15.58 21.56 -6.11
CA LYS A 258 16.59 20.49 -6.15
C LYS A 258 16.53 19.66 -4.87
N VAL A 259 16.40 18.37 -5.05
CA VAL A 259 16.36 17.41 -3.93
C VAL A 259 17.79 17.08 -3.50
N ASP A 260 18.13 17.39 -2.26
CA ASP A 260 19.40 17.00 -1.66
C ASP A 260 19.47 15.48 -1.47
N SER A 261 20.58 14.86 -1.87
CA SER A 261 20.76 13.40 -1.85
C SER A 261 20.77 12.82 -0.44
N ASP A 262 21.45 13.49 0.49
CA ASP A 262 21.61 12.96 1.86
C ASP A 262 20.32 13.16 2.65
N GLU A 263 19.66 14.30 2.45
CA GLU A 263 18.34 14.55 3.01
C GLU A 263 17.31 13.54 2.46
N ASN A 264 17.31 13.29 1.15
CA ASN A 264 16.46 12.28 0.51
C ASN A 264 16.64 10.90 1.14
N LYS A 265 17.89 10.44 1.31
CA LYS A 265 18.21 9.17 1.92
C LYS A 265 17.71 9.10 3.36
N LYS A 266 17.93 10.14 4.15
CA LYS A 266 17.46 10.23 5.55
C LYS A 266 15.94 10.16 5.62
N VAL A 267 15.22 10.90 4.79
CA VAL A 267 13.75 10.87 4.74
C VAL A 267 13.24 9.51 4.28
N TYR A 268 13.88 8.87 3.29
CA TYR A 268 13.53 7.53 2.85
C TYR A 268 13.69 6.51 3.98
N GLU A 269 14.83 6.48 4.67
CA GLU A 269 15.07 5.56 5.79
C GLU A 269 14.08 5.77 6.94
N ASN A 270 13.78 7.03 7.29
CA ASN A 270 12.80 7.34 8.32
C ASN A 270 11.39 6.90 7.94
N THR A 271 10.98 7.02 6.66
CA THR A 271 9.70 6.49 6.20
C THR A 271 9.65 4.96 6.27
N GLN A 272 10.77 4.24 6.06
CA GLN A 272 10.80 2.79 6.25
C GLN A 272 10.64 2.39 7.73
N LYS A 273 11.29 3.13 8.66
CA LYS A 273 11.11 2.96 10.11
C LYS A 273 9.66 3.23 10.52
N GLN A 274 9.07 4.33 10.05
CA GLN A 274 7.66 4.66 10.27
C GLN A 274 6.74 3.50 9.86
N ARG A 275 6.94 2.93 8.67
CA ARG A 275 6.17 1.76 8.18
C ARG A 275 6.38 0.51 9.03
N ALA A 276 7.57 0.31 9.60
CA ALA A 276 7.82 -0.80 10.51
C ALA A 276 7.02 -0.65 11.82
N MET A 277 6.98 0.57 12.37
CA MET A 277 6.17 0.88 13.56
C MET A 277 4.67 0.69 13.29
N GLU A 278 4.15 1.15 12.16
CA GLU A 278 2.76 0.94 11.72
C GLU A 278 2.41 -0.56 11.64
N ARG A 279 3.31 -1.39 11.10
CA ARG A 279 3.12 -2.86 11.08
C ARG A 279 3.06 -3.46 12.47
N ALA A 280 3.93 -3.01 13.39
CA ALA A 280 3.96 -3.48 14.77
C ALA A 280 2.65 -3.13 15.52
N ILE A 281 2.14 -1.90 15.35
CA ILE A 281 0.86 -1.45 15.92
C ILE A 281 -0.28 -2.33 15.40
N ARG A 282 -0.37 -2.58 14.09
CA ARG A 282 -1.41 -3.45 13.52
C ARG A 282 -1.33 -4.87 14.04
N LYS A 283 -0.12 -5.43 14.17
CA LYS A 283 0.08 -6.77 14.75
C LYS A 283 -0.47 -6.84 16.18
N THR A 284 -0.15 -5.86 17.02
CA THR A 284 -0.65 -5.79 18.40
C THR A 284 -2.18 -5.65 18.45
N LYS A 285 -2.78 -4.82 17.60
CA LYS A 285 -4.24 -4.67 17.53
C LYS A 285 -4.95 -5.99 17.15
N ARG A 286 -4.41 -6.76 16.18
CA ARG A 286 -4.99 -8.06 15.80
C ARG A 286 -4.95 -9.05 16.95
N ARG A 287 -3.83 -9.13 17.67
CA ARG A 287 -3.70 -10.00 18.84
C ARG A 287 -4.67 -9.59 19.97
N LEU A 288 -4.89 -8.29 20.17
CA LEU A 288 -5.90 -7.82 21.14
C LEU A 288 -7.32 -8.25 20.74
N ILE A 289 -7.69 -8.21 19.46
CA ILE A 289 -8.98 -8.71 18.98
C ILE A 289 -9.09 -10.21 19.28
N GLU A 290 -8.08 -10.98 18.94
CA GLU A 290 -8.03 -12.43 19.18
C GLU A 290 -8.20 -12.76 20.66
N LYS A 291 -7.40 -12.19 21.56
CA LYS A 291 -7.51 -12.43 23.02
C LYS A 291 -8.90 -12.03 23.54
N GLN A 292 -9.46 -10.93 23.02
CA GLN A 292 -10.80 -10.50 23.40
C GLN A 292 -11.89 -11.50 22.95
N GLN A 293 -11.74 -12.11 21.78
CA GLN A 293 -12.66 -13.15 21.32
C GLN A 293 -12.55 -14.44 22.15
N ILE A 294 -11.33 -14.83 22.51
CA ILE A 294 -11.08 -15.99 23.37
C ILE A 294 -11.71 -15.75 24.76
N LEU A 295 -11.48 -14.58 25.37
CA LEU A 295 -12.08 -14.21 26.66
C LEU A 295 -13.61 -14.17 26.65
N GLY A 296 -14.22 -13.92 25.49
CA GLY A 296 -15.68 -13.94 25.30
C GLY A 296 -16.25 -15.31 24.95
N SER A 297 -15.43 -16.35 24.89
CA SER A 297 -15.88 -17.71 24.60
C SER A 297 -16.28 -18.45 25.87
N ASP A 298 -17.45 -19.13 25.82
CA ASP A 298 -17.94 -19.99 26.92
C ASP A 298 -17.18 -21.31 27.02
N ASN A 299 -16.41 -21.69 25.99
CA ASN A 299 -15.68 -22.94 25.93
C ASN A 299 -14.29 -22.91 26.57
N ILE A 300 -13.89 -21.77 27.17
CA ILE A 300 -12.58 -21.61 27.82
C ILE A 300 -12.75 -21.71 29.33
N PRO A 301 -11.98 -22.58 30.02
CA PRO A 301 -12.00 -22.68 31.48
C PRO A 301 -11.63 -21.34 32.14
N ASP A 302 -12.25 -21.05 33.29
CA ASP A 302 -12.02 -19.78 33.98
C ASP A 302 -10.59 -19.60 34.51
N GLU A 303 -9.88 -20.69 34.76
CA GLU A 303 -8.45 -20.69 35.10
C GLU A 303 -7.60 -20.17 33.93
N ASP A 304 -7.84 -20.63 32.71
CA ASP A 304 -7.15 -20.19 31.49
C ASP A 304 -7.48 -18.72 31.14
N LYS A 305 -8.71 -18.28 31.45
CA LYS A 305 -9.12 -16.88 31.22
C LYS A 305 -8.28 -15.87 31.98
N LYS A 306 -7.78 -16.21 33.17
CA LYS A 306 -6.91 -15.31 33.98
C LYS A 306 -5.60 -15.03 33.25
N ASP A 307 -4.95 -16.05 32.72
CA ASP A 307 -3.68 -15.90 32.00
C ASP A 307 -3.89 -15.14 30.68
N ILE A 308 -4.97 -15.46 29.95
CA ILE A 308 -5.33 -14.77 28.72
C ILE A 308 -5.65 -13.28 29.00
N GLN A 309 -6.31 -12.97 30.13
CA GLN A 309 -6.57 -11.59 30.53
C GLN A 309 -5.28 -10.84 30.87
N ALA A 310 -4.35 -11.49 31.58
CA ALA A 310 -3.06 -10.88 31.91
C ALA A 310 -2.25 -10.60 30.61
N GLU A 311 -2.29 -11.52 29.64
CA GLU A 311 -1.66 -11.31 28.34
C GLU A 311 -2.35 -10.19 27.54
N TYR A 312 -3.69 -10.12 27.54
CA TYR A 312 -4.42 -9.02 26.94
C TYR A 312 -3.99 -7.66 27.53
N ASP A 313 -3.90 -7.57 28.85
CA ASP A 313 -3.54 -6.32 29.55
C ASP A 313 -2.11 -5.89 29.21
N ARG A 314 -1.18 -6.85 29.13
CA ARG A 314 0.20 -6.61 28.69
C ARG A 314 0.25 -6.13 27.23
N LEU A 315 -0.50 -6.75 26.31
CA LEU A 315 -0.59 -6.32 24.92
C LEU A 315 -1.23 -4.92 24.79
N ALA A 316 -2.22 -4.62 25.62
CA ALA A 316 -2.86 -3.32 25.66
C ALA A 316 -1.89 -2.21 26.12
N TYR A 317 -1.08 -2.47 27.15
CA TYR A 317 0.01 -1.61 27.55
C TYR A 317 1.03 -1.41 26.43
N ARG A 318 1.46 -2.50 25.80
CA ARG A 318 2.36 -2.45 24.64
C ARG A 318 1.81 -1.60 23.50
N LEU A 319 0.50 -1.65 23.24
CA LEU A 319 -0.14 -0.80 22.20
C LEU A 319 -0.02 0.69 22.57
N THR A 320 -0.17 1.03 23.84
CA THR A 320 -0.01 2.40 24.33
C THR A 320 1.42 2.90 24.10
N GLU A 321 2.42 2.12 24.48
CA GLU A 321 3.83 2.42 24.26
C GLU A 321 4.15 2.56 22.77
N GLN A 322 3.67 1.65 21.93
CA GLN A 322 3.87 1.71 20.49
C GLN A 322 3.26 2.97 19.84
N ASN A 323 2.06 3.37 20.27
CA ASN A 323 1.44 4.60 19.77
C ASN A 323 2.21 5.86 20.24
N GLY A 324 2.66 5.89 21.48
CA GLY A 324 3.51 6.98 22.01
C GLY A 324 4.82 7.10 21.23
N ALA A 325 5.55 5.99 21.07
CA ALA A 325 6.79 5.94 20.32
C ALA A 325 6.62 6.35 18.85
N TYR A 326 5.51 5.91 18.21
CA TYR A 326 5.18 6.28 16.83
C TYR A 326 4.95 7.80 16.68
N ASN A 327 4.19 8.40 17.61
CA ASN A 327 3.91 9.83 17.57
C ASN A 327 5.19 10.66 17.81
N SER A 328 6.00 10.29 18.79
CA SER A 328 7.30 10.93 19.04
C SER A 328 8.22 10.81 17.83
N PHE A 329 8.36 9.61 17.28
CA PHE A 329 9.19 9.38 16.10
C PHE A 329 8.75 10.24 14.90
N CYS A 330 7.44 10.34 14.63
CA CYS A 330 6.94 11.20 13.54
C CYS A 330 7.26 12.67 13.80
N LYS A 331 7.04 13.15 15.02
CA LYS A 331 7.33 14.52 15.40
C LYS A 331 8.83 14.84 15.28
N ASP A 332 9.70 13.99 15.83
CA ASP A 332 11.16 14.22 15.89
C ASP A 332 11.81 14.18 14.50
N ASN A 333 11.17 13.50 13.54
CA ASN A 333 11.67 13.38 12.16
C ASN A 333 10.85 14.20 11.15
N ASN A 334 10.00 15.11 11.62
CA ASN A 334 9.14 15.95 10.77
C ASN A 334 8.30 15.14 9.75
N LEU A 335 7.78 13.97 10.17
CA LEU A 335 6.94 13.10 9.37
C LEU A 335 5.46 13.28 9.74
N THR A 336 4.60 13.28 8.75
CA THR A 336 3.16 13.22 9.00
C THR A 336 2.75 11.83 9.51
N ALA A 337 2.11 11.78 10.68
CA ALA A 337 1.58 10.53 11.23
C ALA A 337 0.43 9.99 10.36
N GLN A 338 0.57 8.74 9.90
CA GLN A 338 -0.36 8.09 8.97
C GLN A 338 -1.33 7.16 9.74
N TYR A 339 -2.23 7.74 10.55
CA TYR A 339 -3.13 6.96 11.41
C TYR A 339 -4.04 5.99 10.63
N ASP A 340 -4.39 6.30 9.39
CA ASP A 340 -5.17 5.39 8.54
C ASP A 340 -4.43 4.08 8.25
N ARG A 341 -3.09 4.11 8.21
CA ARG A 341 -2.26 2.91 8.07
C ARG A 341 -2.20 2.06 9.33
N ASN A 342 -2.60 2.59 10.48
CA ASN A 342 -2.67 1.89 11.75
C ASN A 342 -4.05 1.25 12.00
N LYS A 343 -5.02 1.45 11.10
CA LYS A 343 -6.34 0.85 11.19
C LYS A 343 -6.26 -0.66 10.92
N VAL A 344 -7.05 -1.40 11.68
CA VAL A 344 -7.28 -2.85 11.54
C VAL A 344 -8.79 -3.06 11.55
N ALA A 345 -9.28 -3.95 10.69
CA ALA A 345 -10.67 -4.34 10.71
C ALA A 345 -11.05 -4.83 12.12
N ASP A 346 -12.26 -4.51 12.55
CA ASP A 346 -12.81 -4.86 13.86
C ASP A 346 -12.09 -4.26 15.09
N PHE A 347 -11.08 -3.38 14.89
CA PHE A 347 -10.47 -2.60 15.94
C PHE A 347 -10.99 -1.15 15.93
N GLY A 348 -12.23 -0.97 16.36
CA GLY A 348 -12.89 0.34 16.46
C GLY A 348 -12.78 0.99 17.84
N TYR A 349 -13.63 1.99 18.09
CA TYR A 349 -13.67 2.73 19.35
C TYR A 349 -13.86 1.84 20.58
N LYS A 350 -14.77 0.84 20.50
CA LYS A 350 -15.06 -0.09 21.60
C LYS A 350 -13.82 -0.90 22.00
N GLN A 351 -13.07 -1.41 21.01
CA GLN A 351 -11.84 -2.18 21.22
C GLN A 351 -10.74 -1.30 21.78
N GLN A 352 -10.61 -0.08 21.26
CA GLN A 352 -9.64 0.89 21.77
C GLN A 352 -9.92 1.25 23.25
N SER A 353 -11.18 1.46 23.63
CA SER A 353 -11.57 1.74 25.01
C SER A 353 -11.22 0.58 25.94
N LYS A 354 -11.52 -0.66 25.52
CA LYS A 354 -11.15 -1.86 26.28
C LYS A 354 -9.63 -2.03 26.42
N ALA A 355 -8.88 -1.76 25.35
CA ALA A 355 -7.42 -1.78 25.41
C ALA A 355 -6.86 -0.72 26.36
N THR A 356 -7.43 0.49 26.36
CA THR A 356 -7.04 1.53 27.33
C THR A 356 -7.28 1.09 28.78
N ALA A 357 -8.41 0.44 29.06
CA ALA A 357 -8.69 -0.13 30.38
C ALA A 357 -7.70 -1.26 30.75
N GLY A 358 -7.38 -2.14 29.80
CA GLY A 358 -6.38 -3.21 29.99
C GLY A 358 -4.99 -2.66 30.30
N ALA A 359 -4.53 -1.65 29.55
CA ALA A 359 -3.25 -0.99 29.81
C ALA A 359 -3.18 -0.39 31.23
N LYS A 360 -4.29 0.21 31.71
CA LYS A 360 -4.37 0.75 33.07
C LYS A 360 -4.31 -0.36 34.13
N ARG A 361 -4.92 -1.54 33.90
CA ARG A 361 -4.81 -2.68 34.82
C ARG A 361 -3.38 -3.20 34.88
N TYR A 362 -2.72 -3.35 33.73
CA TYR A 362 -1.32 -3.76 33.69
C TYR A 362 -0.42 -2.82 34.51
N MET A 363 -0.53 -1.50 34.31
CA MET A 363 0.27 -0.51 35.04
C MET A 363 0.00 -0.48 36.57
N LYS A 364 -1.18 -0.91 37.02
CA LYS A 364 -1.49 -0.99 38.46
C LYS A 364 -0.94 -2.23 39.12
N GLY A 365 -0.68 -3.29 38.36
CA GLY A 365 -0.16 -4.55 38.88
C GLY A 365 1.38 -4.66 38.79
N HIS A 366 2.04 -3.70 38.13
CA HIS A 366 3.49 -3.59 37.96
C HIS A 366 3.97 -2.19 38.33
#